data_efb7c637b13dbfa2d2b33c17c3dbcd92
#
_entry.id   efb7c637b13dbfa2d2b33c17c3dbcd92
#
_cell.length_a   1.000
_cell.length_b   1.000
_cell.length_c   1.000
_cell.angle_alpha   90.00
_cell.angle_beta   90.00
_cell.angle_gamma   90.00
#
_symmetry.space_group_name_H-M   'P 1'
#
loop_
_entity.id
_entity.type
_entity.pdbx_description
1 polymer ?
#
loop_
_entity_poly.entity_id
_entity_poly.type
_entity_poly.pdbx_seq_one_letter_code
_entity_poly.pdbx_strand_id
1 'polypeptide(L)'
;MMKKALLAILAGLTILASAPGPAAVPAAAGGDLSCYTIVVGKAASADGAVIVAHNEDDSGAILVNLRKIKARDYGAPQTIDLGRGAKYAAGARTAGFLWIEATTQEFADSFVNEYGVLVTSDSCPSREAKSDVTDGGIGYMLRRLLAEGAKSAREAVALAGTLVETYGYTGSGRTYTIADKNEAWMMAVVRGRHWCAERIPDDEVAVIPNHYTIRAVDLADGSRFLGSRDLVAYAKASGWYDEGKEGAFDFKRAFGRPGRPDLVTDGNTLRHWRGLSLLTGKTWAIGDAYPFSFKPEKKVPAASLMALLRDHYEGTPYDATDGYKTGTPNRTKFRTICTASTINSFVASLRADAPEPLAASLWIAVAKPDTTLYLPLYYGVAGLPPGAGLGPDDHDYARLYKEHFEDAALKARKDQLLHTKVLAVQTSAEADYARMRGRIDGLLGSFEHELVANRAKLESDISALYGRDKEEAVRRLTAYVKDAFGKASGLYDQLLRK
;
A
#
# COMPACT_ATOMS: atom_id res chain seq x y z
N MET A 1 44.58 74.39 -26.21
CA MET A 1 43.21 73.92 -25.94
C MET A 1 43.07 72.51 -26.49
N MET A 2 43.27 71.51 -25.70
CA MET A 2 43.22 70.14 -26.14
C MET A 2 42.10 69.44 -25.34
N LYS A 3 41.07 68.95 -26.04
CA LYS A 3 40.00 68.08 -25.46
C LYS A 3 40.52 66.69 -25.39
N LYS A 4 40.57 66.13 -24.16
CA LYS A 4 40.82 64.68 -23.90
C LYS A 4 39.53 63.92 -24.09
N ALA A 5 39.55 62.94 -25.00
CA ALA A 5 38.49 62.00 -25.17
C ALA A 5 38.69 60.82 -24.17
N LEU A 6 37.67 60.52 -23.38
CA LEU A 6 37.64 59.35 -22.46
C LEU A 6 36.97 58.22 -23.20
N LEU A 7 37.70 57.10 -23.39
CA LEU A 7 37.18 55.83 -23.93
C LEU A 7 36.61 55.03 -22.79
N ALA A 8 35.29 54.79 -22.80
CA ALA A 8 34.64 53.92 -21.85
C ALA A 8 34.58 52.50 -22.45
N ILE A 9 35.27 51.57 -21.80
CA ILE A 9 35.18 50.12 -22.09
C ILE A 9 33.96 49.57 -21.33
N LEU A 10 32.89 49.21 -22.07
CA LEU A 10 31.78 48.42 -21.54
C LEU A 10 32.22 46.92 -21.47
N ALA A 11 32.50 46.43 -20.29
CA ALA A 11 32.62 44.99 -20.06
C ALA A 11 31.20 44.41 -19.96
N GLY A 12 30.78 43.64 -20.95
CA GLY A 12 29.54 42.92 -20.95
C GLY A 12 29.61 41.72 -19.96
N LEU A 13 28.92 41.84 -18.83
CA LEU A 13 28.71 40.74 -17.91
C LEU A 13 27.60 39.87 -18.48
N THR A 14 27.92 38.73 -19.09
CA THR A 14 26.95 37.69 -19.44
C THR A 14 26.56 36.95 -18.17
N ILE A 15 25.39 37.27 -17.62
CA ILE A 15 24.78 36.51 -16.55
C ILE A 15 24.25 35.22 -17.20
N LEU A 16 24.97 34.11 -16.98
CA LEU A 16 24.44 32.77 -17.23
C LEU A 16 23.30 32.56 -16.22
N ALA A 17 22.06 32.70 -16.69
CA ALA A 17 20.89 32.26 -15.94
C ALA A 17 20.98 30.75 -15.80
N SER A 18 21.32 30.23 -14.60
CA SER A 18 21.16 28.86 -14.23
C SER A 18 19.68 28.51 -14.34
N ALA A 19 19.35 27.45 -15.11
CA ALA A 19 18.01 26.92 -15.18
C ALA A 19 17.54 26.56 -13.75
N PRO A 20 16.30 26.88 -13.37
CA PRO A 20 15.79 26.48 -12.07
C PRO A 20 15.82 24.95 -11.99
N GLY A 21 16.48 24.42 -10.95
CA GLY A 21 16.40 23.03 -10.60
C GLY A 21 14.93 22.63 -10.38
N PRO A 22 14.59 21.33 -10.45
CA PRO A 22 13.23 20.88 -10.25
C PRO A 22 12.72 21.43 -8.92
N ALA A 23 11.58 22.13 -8.97
CA ALA A 23 10.94 22.71 -7.80
C ALA A 23 10.73 21.60 -6.76
N ALA A 24 11.21 21.82 -5.54
CA ALA A 24 10.92 20.93 -4.42
C ALA A 24 9.40 20.77 -4.32
N VAL A 25 8.90 19.53 -4.40
CA VAL A 25 7.50 19.22 -4.18
C VAL A 25 7.14 19.76 -2.80
N PRO A 26 6.10 20.61 -2.67
CA PRO A 26 5.68 21.09 -1.37
C PRO A 26 5.33 19.88 -0.51
N ALA A 27 5.93 19.74 0.67
CA ALA A 27 5.49 18.77 1.65
C ALA A 27 4.00 18.98 1.87
N ALA A 28 3.17 17.96 1.60
CA ALA A 28 1.75 18.02 1.82
C ALA A 28 1.51 18.46 3.27
N ALA A 29 0.72 19.51 3.46
CA ALA A 29 0.32 19.96 4.78
C ALA A 29 -0.29 18.77 5.51
N GLY A 30 0.32 18.37 6.64
CA GLY A 30 0.06 17.10 7.33
C GLY A 30 -1.39 16.85 7.70
N GLY A 31 -2.12 16.25 6.78
CA GLY A 31 -3.24 15.39 7.11
C GLY A 31 -2.64 14.04 7.52
N ASP A 32 -3.13 13.44 8.60
CA ASP A 32 -2.73 12.10 9.03
C ASP A 32 -3.00 11.10 7.89
N LEU A 33 -1.99 10.84 7.05
CA LEU A 33 -2.00 9.78 6.04
C LEU A 33 -2.15 8.47 6.79
N SER A 34 -3.19 7.72 6.53
CA SER A 34 -3.60 6.68 7.47
C SER A 34 -4.23 5.51 6.74
N CYS A 35 -3.41 4.62 6.28
CA CYS A 35 -3.78 3.34 5.69
C CYS A 35 -4.27 2.34 6.75
N TYR A 36 -4.72 1.18 6.33
CA TYR A 36 -5.10 0.10 7.22
C TYR A 36 -4.77 -1.25 6.58
N THR A 37 -3.97 -2.05 7.26
CA THR A 37 -3.54 -3.35 6.73
C THR A 37 -3.91 -4.50 7.67
N ILE A 38 -4.32 -5.61 7.07
CA ILE A 38 -4.50 -6.91 7.73
C ILE A 38 -3.64 -7.92 6.98
N VAL A 39 -2.91 -8.75 7.74
CA VAL A 39 -2.15 -9.86 7.18
C VAL A 39 -2.61 -11.15 7.80
N VAL A 40 -2.85 -12.16 6.97
CA VAL A 40 -3.28 -13.49 7.40
C VAL A 40 -2.22 -14.49 6.97
N GLY A 41 -1.65 -15.22 7.93
CA GLY A 41 -0.71 -16.31 7.68
C GLY A 41 -1.39 -17.45 6.91
N LYS A 42 -0.62 -18.21 6.14
CA LYS A 42 -1.13 -19.25 5.24
C LYS A 42 -1.95 -20.35 5.96
N ALA A 43 -1.59 -20.69 7.19
CA ALA A 43 -2.34 -21.66 7.97
C ALA A 43 -3.55 -21.05 8.69
N ALA A 44 -3.63 -19.71 8.81
CA ALA A 44 -4.79 -19.00 9.33
C ALA A 44 -5.83 -18.70 8.23
N SER A 45 -5.44 -18.70 6.97
CA SER A 45 -6.34 -18.46 5.83
C SER A 45 -7.19 -19.70 5.48
N ALA A 46 -8.33 -19.47 4.83
CA ALA A 46 -9.26 -20.53 4.44
C ALA A 46 -8.76 -21.38 3.27
N ASP A 47 -7.92 -20.80 2.39
CA ASP A 47 -7.44 -21.40 1.15
C ASP A 47 -5.92 -21.67 1.13
N GLY A 48 -5.25 -21.57 2.29
CA GLY A 48 -3.81 -21.82 2.41
C GLY A 48 -2.91 -20.69 1.85
N ALA A 49 -3.49 -19.57 1.42
CA ALA A 49 -2.75 -18.42 0.94
C ALA A 49 -2.19 -17.58 2.10
N VAL A 50 -1.05 -16.93 1.90
CA VAL A 50 -0.73 -15.71 2.64
C VAL A 50 -1.60 -14.60 2.08
N ILE A 51 -2.41 -13.94 2.94
CA ILE A 51 -3.32 -12.88 2.49
C ILE A 51 -2.88 -11.54 3.06
N VAL A 52 -2.84 -10.53 2.20
CA VAL A 52 -2.64 -9.12 2.58
C VAL A 52 -3.86 -8.33 2.13
N ALA A 53 -4.56 -7.72 3.08
CA ALA A 53 -5.70 -6.84 2.83
C ALA A 53 -5.35 -5.41 3.25
N HIS A 54 -5.60 -4.42 2.40
CA HIS A 54 -5.12 -3.06 2.60
C HIS A 54 -6.11 -2.02 2.10
N ASN A 55 -6.35 -0.99 2.89
CA ASN A 55 -6.93 0.28 2.49
C ASN A 55 -5.80 1.32 2.42
N GLU A 56 -5.61 1.94 1.28
CA GLU A 56 -4.74 3.10 1.15
C GLU A 56 -5.57 4.36 1.37
N ASP A 57 -5.19 5.13 2.36
CA ASP A 57 -5.88 6.38 2.70
C ASP A 57 -4.96 7.57 2.42
N ASP A 58 -5.42 8.48 1.60
CA ASP A 58 -4.71 9.72 1.28
C ASP A 58 -5.70 10.85 0.97
N SER A 59 -5.21 12.05 0.73
CA SER A 59 -6.04 13.24 0.53
C SER A 59 -5.76 13.92 -0.81
N GLY A 60 -6.79 14.51 -1.39
CA GLY A 60 -6.70 15.28 -2.61
C GLY A 60 -7.24 14.56 -3.85
N ALA A 61 -7.01 15.15 -5.01
CA ALA A 61 -7.44 14.62 -6.30
C ALA A 61 -6.40 13.64 -6.87
N ILE A 62 -6.27 12.48 -6.21
CA ILE A 62 -5.30 11.45 -6.57
C ILE A 62 -5.91 10.56 -7.65
N LEU A 63 -5.15 10.29 -8.70
CA LEU A 63 -5.51 9.33 -9.73
C LEU A 63 -4.97 7.96 -9.32
N VAL A 64 -5.86 6.98 -9.14
CA VAL A 64 -5.48 5.59 -8.98
C VAL A 64 -5.34 4.96 -10.36
N ASN A 65 -4.14 4.45 -10.64
CA ASN A 65 -3.74 3.93 -11.93
C ASN A 65 -3.08 2.55 -11.75
N LEU A 66 -3.55 1.54 -12.45
CA LEU A 66 -2.89 0.23 -12.41
C LEU A 66 -1.88 0.14 -13.54
N ARG A 67 -0.68 -0.34 -13.23
CA ARG A 67 0.35 -0.62 -14.24
C ARG A 67 0.86 -2.05 -14.10
N LYS A 68 1.14 -2.69 -15.21
CA LYS A 68 1.88 -3.95 -15.26
C LYS A 68 3.17 -3.71 -16.01
N ILE A 69 4.25 -3.52 -15.26
CA ILE A 69 5.57 -3.22 -15.80
C ILE A 69 6.30 -4.54 -16.10
N LYS A 70 6.83 -4.68 -17.30
CA LYS A 70 7.57 -5.88 -17.70
C LYS A 70 8.94 -5.91 -17.05
N ALA A 71 9.44 -7.13 -16.79
CA ALA A 71 10.83 -7.33 -16.43
C ALA A 71 11.76 -6.77 -17.52
N ARG A 72 12.93 -6.26 -17.13
CA ARG A 72 13.93 -5.78 -18.07
C ARG A 72 15.31 -6.27 -17.71
N ASP A 73 16.00 -6.76 -18.73
CA ASP A 73 17.43 -7.02 -18.69
C ASP A 73 18.16 -5.84 -19.33
N TYR A 74 19.04 -5.20 -18.58
CA TYR A 74 19.83 -4.05 -19.02
C TYR A 74 21.21 -4.49 -19.55
N GLY A 75 21.58 -5.77 -19.41
CA GLY A 75 22.88 -6.28 -19.78
C GLY A 75 24.05 -5.82 -18.87
N ALA A 76 23.83 -4.81 -18.03
CA ALA A 76 24.79 -4.29 -17.07
C ALA A 76 24.09 -3.68 -15.86
N PRO A 77 24.74 -3.63 -14.68
CA PRO A 77 24.20 -2.95 -13.50
C PRO A 77 23.81 -1.50 -13.79
N GLN A 78 22.70 -1.07 -13.20
CA GLN A 78 22.13 0.28 -13.37
C GLN A 78 22.45 1.16 -12.16
N THR A 79 22.63 2.44 -12.39
CA THR A 79 22.66 3.44 -11.32
C THR A 79 21.33 4.18 -11.30
N ILE A 80 20.61 4.07 -10.17
CA ILE A 80 19.27 4.61 -10.00
C ILE A 80 19.34 5.82 -9.08
N ASP A 81 18.76 6.94 -9.51
CA ASP A 81 18.55 8.11 -8.66
C ASP A 81 17.38 7.84 -7.70
N LEU A 82 17.60 8.05 -6.40
CA LEU A 82 16.58 7.86 -5.37
C LEU A 82 15.64 9.08 -5.21
N GLY A 83 15.77 10.07 -6.10
CA GLY A 83 14.89 11.23 -6.20
C GLY A 83 15.30 12.45 -5.36
N ARG A 84 16.33 12.32 -4.51
CA ARG A 84 16.80 13.39 -3.61
C ARG A 84 18.34 13.57 -3.61
N GLY A 85 19.02 12.92 -4.56
CA GLY A 85 20.47 13.01 -4.75
C GLY A 85 21.20 11.70 -4.49
N ALA A 86 20.76 10.86 -3.57
CA ALA A 86 21.34 9.54 -3.33
C ALA A 86 21.18 8.65 -4.57
N LYS A 87 22.16 7.78 -4.84
CA LYS A 87 22.20 6.87 -5.98
C LYS A 87 22.38 5.44 -5.51
N TYR A 88 21.59 4.56 -6.06
CA TYR A 88 21.63 3.12 -5.78
C TYR A 88 22.17 2.35 -6.98
N ALA A 89 23.15 1.46 -6.73
CA ALA A 89 23.64 0.52 -7.72
C ALA A 89 22.73 -0.72 -7.76
N ALA A 90 21.82 -0.75 -8.73
CA ALA A 90 20.92 -1.89 -8.94
C ALA A 90 21.58 -2.98 -9.78
N GLY A 91 20.99 -4.18 -9.75
CA GLY A 91 21.42 -5.28 -10.63
C GLY A 91 21.20 -4.99 -12.12
N ALA A 92 21.75 -5.87 -12.96
CA ALA A 92 21.56 -5.79 -14.41
C ALA A 92 20.15 -6.16 -14.88
N ARG A 93 19.34 -6.78 -14.03
CA ARG A 93 17.96 -7.19 -14.32
C ARG A 93 17.02 -6.72 -13.25
N THR A 94 15.86 -6.20 -13.65
CA THR A 94 14.73 -5.88 -12.78
C THR A 94 13.59 -6.86 -13.02
N ALA A 95 12.91 -7.25 -11.94
CA ALA A 95 11.69 -8.03 -12.01
C ALA A 95 10.55 -7.20 -12.62
N GLY A 96 9.63 -7.88 -13.30
CA GLY A 96 8.34 -7.28 -13.66
C GLY A 96 7.44 -7.17 -12.44
N PHE A 97 6.54 -6.17 -12.44
CA PHE A 97 5.63 -5.96 -11.33
C PHE A 97 4.29 -5.39 -11.76
N LEU A 98 3.26 -5.73 -11.00
CA LEU A 98 1.99 -5.04 -10.95
C LEU A 98 2.12 -3.89 -9.95
N TRP A 99 1.69 -2.70 -10.34
CA TRP A 99 1.77 -1.48 -9.55
C TRP A 99 0.37 -0.91 -9.37
N ILE A 100 -0.07 -0.80 -8.13
CA ILE A 100 -1.23 -0.02 -7.73
C ILE A 100 -0.69 1.38 -7.45
N GLU A 101 -0.77 2.25 -8.45
CA GLU A 101 -0.20 3.58 -8.43
C GLU A 101 -1.20 4.60 -7.89
N ALA A 102 -0.79 5.38 -6.92
CA ALA A 102 -1.46 6.60 -6.47
C ALA A 102 -0.62 7.80 -6.94
N THR A 103 -0.99 8.39 -8.08
CA THR A 103 -0.17 9.41 -8.73
C THR A 103 0.13 10.59 -7.82
N THR A 104 1.35 11.13 -7.91
CA THR A 104 1.89 12.23 -7.11
C THR A 104 2.16 11.93 -5.63
N GLN A 105 1.85 10.71 -5.15
CA GLN A 105 2.04 10.35 -3.75
C GLN A 105 3.38 9.65 -3.52
N GLU A 106 4.12 10.11 -2.52
CA GLU A 106 5.44 9.52 -2.19
C GLU A 106 5.31 8.15 -1.53
N PHE A 107 4.20 7.85 -0.84
CA PHE A 107 4.10 6.68 0.04
C PHE A 107 2.82 5.86 -0.10
N ALA A 108 2.03 6.06 -1.14
CA ALA A 108 0.71 5.42 -1.30
C ALA A 108 0.67 4.29 -2.35
N ASP A 109 1.79 3.92 -2.91
CA ASP A 109 1.87 2.84 -3.91
C ASP A 109 1.97 1.46 -3.28
N SER A 110 1.41 0.46 -3.96
CA SER A 110 1.58 -0.96 -3.63
C SER A 110 2.05 -1.75 -4.84
N PHE A 111 2.83 -2.80 -4.61
CA PHE A 111 3.45 -3.58 -5.67
C PHE A 111 3.32 -5.08 -5.44
N VAL A 112 3.16 -5.84 -6.53
CA VAL A 112 3.32 -7.30 -6.55
C VAL A 112 4.23 -7.65 -7.72
N ASN A 113 5.35 -8.34 -7.49
CA ASN A 113 6.29 -8.66 -8.54
C ASN A 113 6.07 -10.06 -9.16
N GLU A 114 6.85 -10.39 -10.18
CA GLU A 114 6.78 -11.67 -10.91
C GLU A 114 7.08 -12.90 -10.04
N TYR A 115 7.76 -12.72 -8.90
CA TYR A 115 8.02 -13.79 -7.93
C TYR A 115 6.91 -13.93 -6.88
N GLY A 116 5.89 -13.07 -6.94
CA GLY A 116 4.80 -13.01 -5.96
C GLY A 116 5.16 -12.25 -4.68
N VAL A 117 6.23 -11.44 -4.68
CA VAL A 117 6.56 -10.57 -3.54
C VAL A 117 5.65 -9.35 -3.59
N LEU A 118 4.85 -9.18 -2.53
CA LEU A 118 3.97 -8.04 -2.31
C LEU A 118 4.63 -7.07 -1.33
N VAL A 119 4.56 -5.78 -1.66
CA VAL A 119 5.02 -4.68 -0.80
C VAL A 119 3.97 -3.60 -0.73
N THR A 120 3.49 -3.31 0.48
CA THR A 120 2.65 -2.13 0.81
C THR A 120 3.12 -1.52 2.12
N SER A 121 2.51 -0.43 2.59
CA SER A 121 2.98 0.18 3.83
C SER A 121 1.98 1.14 4.47
N ASP A 122 2.05 1.27 5.78
CA ASP A 122 1.23 2.14 6.61
C ASP A 122 2.10 3.21 7.29
N SER A 123 1.66 4.46 7.30
CA SER A 123 2.34 5.52 8.06
C SER A 123 2.30 5.18 9.55
N CYS A 124 3.47 5.10 10.17
CA CYS A 124 3.63 4.85 11.60
C CYS A 124 4.68 5.83 12.16
N PRO A 125 4.28 7.05 12.51
CA PRO A 125 5.25 8.08 12.91
C PRO A 125 6.10 7.67 14.10
N SER A 126 7.41 7.84 13.98
CA SER A 126 8.38 7.61 15.04
C SER A 126 8.70 8.87 15.83
N ARG A 127 9.45 8.73 16.93
CA ARG A 127 9.81 9.84 17.83
C ARG A 127 10.87 10.76 17.26
N GLU A 128 11.67 10.29 16.31
CA GLU A 128 12.79 11.06 15.79
C GLU A 128 12.33 12.40 15.21
N ALA A 129 12.91 13.48 15.69
CA ALA A 129 12.58 14.82 15.22
C ALA A 129 13.16 15.09 13.83
N LYS A 130 14.31 14.47 13.51
CA LYS A 130 15.04 14.65 12.25
C LYS A 130 15.42 13.31 11.66
N SER A 131 15.50 13.26 10.33
CA SER A 131 16.05 12.10 9.61
C SER A 131 17.59 12.19 9.62
N ASP A 132 18.24 11.09 10.01
CA ASP A 132 19.66 10.85 9.72
C ASP A 132 19.74 10.25 8.31
N VAL A 133 20.22 11.02 7.35
CA VAL A 133 20.24 10.63 5.92
C VAL A 133 21.59 10.94 5.29
N THR A 134 21.96 10.11 4.29
CA THR A 134 23.09 10.34 3.39
C THR A 134 22.56 10.75 2.01
N ASP A 135 23.12 11.81 1.44
CA ASP A 135 22.83 12.28 0.08
C ASP A 135 21.33 12.44 -0.22
N GLY A 136 20.55 12.89 0.78
CA GLY A 136 19.12 13.10 0.66
C GLY A 136 18.24 11.90 1.02
N GLY A 137 18.82 10.73 1.33
CA GLY A 137 18.12 9.58 1.88
C GLY A 137 17.28 8.79 0.87
N ILE A 138 16.44 7.89 1.40
CA ILE A 138 15.50 7.08 0.63
C ILE A 138 14.07 7.24 1.14
N GLY A 139 13.10 7.39 0.23
CA GLY A 139 11.67 7.50 0.50
C GLY A 139 10.87 6.71 -0.52
N TYR A 140 10.31 7.38 -1.51
CA TYR A 140 9.48 6.82 -2.58
C TYR A 140 10.05 5.53 -3.19
N MET A 141 11.34 5.55 -3.54
CA MET A 141 11.97 4.44 -4.24
C MET A 141 12.09 3.16 -3.40
N LEU A 142 11.97 3.20 -2.08
CA LEU A 142 12.18 2.03 -1.23
C LEU A 142 11.29 0.85 -1.67
N ARG A 143 9.95 1.02 -1.69
CA ARG A 143 9.02 -0.05 -2.07
C ARG A 143 9.25 -0.56 -3.50
N ARG A 144 9.51 0.37 -4.41
CA ARG A 144 9.74 0.04 -5.81
C ARG A 144 10.99 -0.80 -6.00
N LEU A 145 12.11 -0.44 -5.34
CA LEU A 145 13.34 -1.23 -5.42
C LEU A 145 13.18 -2.64 -4.84
N LEU A 146 12.34 -2.81 -3.79
CA LEU A 146 12.00 -4.13 -3.26
C LEU A 146 11.25 -4.97 -4.31
N ALA A 147 10.24 -4.38 -4.96
CA ALA A 147 9.49 -5.05 -6.01
C ALA A 147 10.37 -5.43 -7.22
N GLU A 148 11.32 -4.58 -7.57
CA GLU A 148 12.23 -4.79 -8.71
C GLU A 148 13.36 -5.80 -8.43
N GLY A 149 13.82 -5.93 -7.18
CA GLY A 149 15.02 -6.66 -6.83
C GLY A 149 14.81 -7.96 -6.05
N ALA A 150 13.75 -8.10 -5.27
CA ALA A 150 13.59 -9.21 -4.34
C ALA A 150 12.81 -10.39 -4.96
N LYS A 151 13.25 -11.61 -4.64
CA LYS A 151 12.61 -12.87 -5.08
C LYS A 151 11.81 -13.56 -3.96
N SER A 152 11.93 -13.08 -2.72
CA SER A 152 11.18 -13.54 -1.57
C SER A 152 10.90 -12.38 -0.61
N ALA A 153 9.93 -12.57 0.29
CA ALA A 153 9.63 -11.59 1.32
C ALA A 153 10.84 -11.32 2.21
N ARG A 154 11.56 -12.37 2.59
CA ARG A 154 12.77 -12.26 3.42
C ARG A 154 13.90 -11.47 2.74
N GLU A 155 14.13 -11.73 1.45
CA GLU A 155 15.09 -10.94 0.65
C GLU A 155 14.68 -9.47 0.57
N ALA A 156 13.39 -9.19 0.41
CA ALA A 156 12.87 -7.82 0.38
C ALA A 156 13.10 -7.10 1.71
N VAL A 157 12.84 -7.76 2.85
CA VAL A 157 13.14 -7.21 4.20
C VAL A 157 14.63 -6.91 4.36
N ALA A 158 15.50 -7.85 3.97
CA ALA A 158 16.95 -7.67 4.06
C ALA A 158 17.45 -6.52 3.16
N LEU A 159 16.94 -6.43 1.93
CA LEU A 159 17.25 -5.33 1.01
C LEU A 159 16.77 -3.98 1.57
N ALA A 160 15.53 -3.93 2.10
CA ALA A 160 14.98 -2.73 2.72
C ALA A 160 15.85 -2.26 3.89
N GLY A 161 16.25 -3.19 4.77
CA GLY A 161 17.15 -2.90 5.88
C GLY A 161 18.48 -2.30 5.41
N THR A 162 19.12 -2.93 4.43
CA THR A 162 20.37 -2.42 3.82
C THR A 162 20.21 -1.00 3.25
N LEU A 163 19.09 -0.75 2.53
CA LEU A 163 18.83 0.56 1.95
C LEU A 163 18.58 1.63 3.02
N VAL A 164 17.79 1.29 4.05
CA VAL A 164 17.52 2.20 5.18
C VAL A 164 18.80 2.51 5.97
N GLU A 165 19.61 1.51 6.27
CA GLU A 165 20.88 1.71 6.99
C GLU A 165 21.90 2.51 6.18
N THR A 166 21.93 2.32 4.85
CA THR A 166 22.86 3.02 3.96
C THR A 166 22.49 4.48 3.75
N TYR A 167 21.23 4.74 3.42
CA TYR A 167 20.79 6.07 2.96
C TYR A 167 20.02 6.85 4.01
N GLY A 168 19.39 6.20 4.97
CA GLY A 168 18.47 6.80 5.92
C GLY A 168 17.08 7.05 5.31
N TYR A 169 16.05 6.74 6.07
CA TYR A 169 14.65 6.91 5.67
C TYR A 169 14.17 8.35 5.86
N THR A 170 13.59 8.93 4.81
CA THR A 170 13.18 10.35 4.79
C THR A 170 11.82 10.61 5.42
N GLY A 171 10.93 9.59 5.45
CA GLY A 171 9.59 9.72 6.01
C GLY A 171 9.57 9.82 7.53
N SER A 172 8.39 10.08 8.09
CA SER A 172 8.21 10.24 9.55
C SER A 172 8.27 8.92 10.35
N GLY A 173 8.41 7.80 9.68
CA GLY A 173 8.31 6.44 10.17
C GLY A 173 7.15 5.69 9.50
N ARG A 174 7.33 4.38 9.31
CA ARG A 174 6.38 3.57 8.55
C ARG A 174 6.48 2.10 8.91
N THR A 175 5.40 1.35 8.81
CA THR A 175 5.43 -0.11 8.79
C THR A 175 5.22 -0.57 7.36
N TYR A 176 6.19 -1.28 6.80
CA TYR A 176 6.07 -1.99 5.53
C TYR A 176 5.52 -3.37 5.78
N THR A 177 4.48 -3.74 5.04
CA THR A 177 4.00 -5.12 4.94
C THR A 177 4.65 -5.74 3.71
N ILE A 178 5.44 -6.78 3.94
CA ILE A 178 6.20 -7.47 2.89
C ILE A 178 5.83 -8.94 2.96
N ALA A 179 5.27 -9.49 1.90
CA ALA A 179 4.77 -10.85 1.88
C ALA A 179 5.10 -11.56 0.57
N ASP A 180 5.20 -12.88 0.65
CA ASP A 180 5.20 -13.77 -0.50
C ASP A 180 4.30 -14.99 -0.22
N LYS A 181 4.28 -15.95 -1.11
CA LYS A 181 3.48 -17.17 -0.98
C LYS A 181 3.85 -18.06 0.22
N ASN A 182 4.96 -17.82 0.90
CA ASN A 182 5.46 -18.64 1.99
C ASN A 182 5.33 -17.96 3.34
N GLU A 183 5.53 -16.65 3.40
CA GLU A 183 5.58 -15.90 4.66
C GLU A 183 5.23 -14.42 4.49
N ALA A 184 4.95 -13.77 5.60
CA ALA A 184 4.73 -12.32 5.66
C ALA A 184 5.49 -11.70 6.83
N TRP A 185 5.96 -10.48 6.61
CA TRP A 185 6.72 -9.68 7.56
C TRP A 185 6.10 -8.30 7.71
N MET A 186 6.13 -7.78 8.92
CA MET A 186 5.92 -6.38 9.21
C MET A 186 7.24 -5.74 9.57
N MET A 187 7.70 -4.81 8.76
CA MET A 187 8.95 -4.09 8.95
C MET A 187 8.67 -2.67 9.38
N ALA A 188 8.92 -2.38 10.65
CA ALA A 188 8.85 -1.04 11.21
C ALA A 188 10.16 -0.29 10.91
N VAL A 189 10.05 0.77 10.14
CA VAL A 189 11.16 1.69 9.80
C VAL A 189 10.92 2.99 10.54
N VAL A 190 11.89 3.44 11.33
CA VAL A 190 11.85 4.74 12.00
C VAL A 190 12.42 5.82 11.08
N ARG A 191 12.21 7.08 11.40
CA ARG A 191 12.84 8.18 10.69
C ARG A 191 14.36 8.09 10.85
N GLY A 192 15.11 7.96 9.75
CA GLY A 192 16.56 7.76 9.75
C GLY A 192 16.94 6.32 9.44
N ARG A 193 17.84 5.70 10.23
CA ARG A 193 18.55 4.48 9.83
C ARG A 193 18.11 3.19 10.50
N HIS A 194 17.29 3.28 11.56
CA HIS A 194 16.93 2.11 12.35
C HIS A 194 15.62 1.48 11.91
N TRP A 195 15.53 0.18 12.06
CA TRP A 195 14.39 -0.62 11.68
C TRP A 195 14.33 -1.94 12.46
N CYS A 196 13.16 -2.52 12.53
CA CYS A 196 12.92 -3.87 13.02
C CYS A 196 11.80 -4.52 12.22
N ALA A 197 11.94 -5.77 11.87
CA ALA A 197 10.90 -6.57 11.23
C ALA A 197 10.57 -7.80 12.07
N GLU A 198 9.28 -8.12 12.18
CA GLU A 198 8.77 -9.33 12.81
C GLU A 198 7.98 -10.14 11.79
N ARG A 199 8.29 -11.44 11.70
CA ARG A 199 7.57 -12.40 10.87
C ARG A 199 6.24 -12.73 11.53
N ILE A 200 5.17 -12.70 10.74
CA ILE A 200 3.84 -13.13 11.19
C ILE A 200 3.81 -14.67 11.18
N PRO A 201 3.44 -15.33 12.31
CA PRO A 201 3.28 -16.78 12.34
C PRO A 201 2.26 -17.27 11.30
N ASP A 202 2.49 -18.45 10.75
CA ASP A 202 1.66 -19.00 9.67
C ASP A 202 0.20 -19.22 10.08
N ASP A 203 -0.07 -19.44 11.36
CA ASP A 203 -1.42 -19.69 11.92
C ASP A 203 -2.03 -18.46 12.63
N GLU A 204 -1.46 -17.27 12.39
CA GLU A 204 -1.90 -16.03 13.02
C GLU A 204 -2.28 -14.95 12.01
N VAL A 205 -2.92 -13.91 12.54
CA VAL A 205 -3.34 -12.70 11.84
C VAL A 205 -2.74 -11.49 12.53
N ALA A 206 -2.34 -10.48 11.77
CA ALA A 206 -1.86 -9.21 12.30
C ALA A 206 -2.61 -8.03 11.66
N VAL A 207 -2.75 -6.93 12.42
CA VAL A 207 -3.47 -5.72 12.02
C VAL A 207 -2.58 -4.50 12.25
N ILE A 208 -2.52 -3.60 11.27
CA ILE A 208 -1.77 -2.35 11.38
C ILE A 208 -2.67 -1.15 11.12
N PRO A 209 -2.89 -0.30 12.12
CA PRO A 209 -3.75 0.88 12.03
C PRO A 209 -2.98 2.21 12.12
N ASN A 210 -1.80 2.35 11.56
CA ASN A 210 -0.93 3.54 11.60
C ASN A 210 -0.25 3.86 12.95
N HIS A 211 0.04 2.84 13.71
CA HIS A 211 1.03 2.89 14.78
C HIS A 211 1.85 1.59 14.77
N TYR A 212 3.06 1.64 15.28
CA TYR A 212 3.86 0.42 15.40
C TYR A 212 3.14 -0.61 16.25
N THR A 213 3.17 -1.87 15.81
CA THR A 213 2.57 -3.02 16.51
C THR A 213 3.61 -3.98 17.05
N ILE A 214 4.85 -3.97 16.53
CA ILE A 214 5.98 -4.74 17.07
C ILE A 214 6.27 -4.27 18.49
N ARG A 215 6.40 -5.21 19.42
CA ARG A 215 6.65 -4.95 20.83
C ARG A 215 7.95 -5.56 21.30
N ALA A 216 7.90 -6.80 21.79
CA ALA A 216 9.11 -7.52 22.19
C ALA A 216 9.95 -7.86 20.95
N VAL A 217 11.25 -7.61 21.01
CA VAL A 217 12.18 -7.88 19.91
C VAL A 217 13.32 -8.75 20.41
N ASP A 218 13.53 -9.88 19.77
CA ASP A 218 14.69 -10.75 19.99
C ASP A 218 15.44 -10.95 18.66
N LEU A 219 16.45 -10.13 18.42
CA LEU A 219 17.28 -10.23 17.20
C LEU A 219 18.18 -11.48 17.19
N ALA A 220 18.26 -12.26 18.27
CA ALA A 220 18.93 -13.55 18.27
C ALA A 220 18.08 -14.63 17.58
N ASP A 221 16.75 -14.50 17.64
CA ASP A 221 15.84 -15.35 16.84
C ASP A 221 15.69 -14.78 15.42
N GLY A 222 16.68 -15.00 14.57
CA GLY A 222 16.66 -14.58 13.19
C GLY A 222 15.59 -15.28 12.32
N SER A 223 14.87 -16.27 12.82
CA SER A 223 13.72 -16.87 12.12
C SER A 223 12.47 -16.00 12.23
N ARG A 224 12.35 -15.25 13.31
CA ARG A 224 11.21 -14.38 13.64
C ARG A 224 11.52 -12.90 13.49
N PHE A 225 12.74 -12.48 13.85
CA PHE A 225 13.11 -11.07 13.86
C PHE A 225 14.32 -10.77 12.97
N LEU A 226 14.26 -9.62 12.31
CA LEU A 226 15.36 -8.97 11.61
C LEU A 226 15.38 -7.51 12.03
N GLY A 227 16.55 -6.85 12.05
CA GLY A 227 16.63 -5.45 12.44
C GLY A 227 18.04 -4.90 12.54
N SER A 228 18.15 -3.60 12.75
CA SER A 228 19.40 -2.91 12.99
C SER A 228 20.05 -3.45 14.27
N ARG A 229 21.33 -3.83 14.17
CA ARG A 229 22.05 -4.48 15.28
C ARG A 229 22.16 -3.62 16.53
N ASP A 230 22.22 -2.31 16.38
CA ASP A 230 22.34 -1.31 17.43
C ASP A 230 21.00 -0.72 17.89
N LEU A 231 19.87 -1.26 17.45
CA LEU A 231 18.52 -0.75 17.70
C LEU A 231 18.26 -0.43 19.18
N VAL A 232 18.56 -1.37 20.08
CA VAL A 232 18.38 -1.21 21.53
C VAL A 232 19.36 -0.19 22.11
N ALA A 233 20.62 -0.21 21.65
CA ALA A 233 21.64 0.74 22.07
C ALA A 233 21.28 2.17 21.67
N TYR A 234 20.76 2.34 20.47
CA TYR A 234 20.27 3.62 19.97
C TYR A 234 19.09 4.16 20.81
N ALA A 235 18.12 3.29 21.14
CA ALA A 235 17.00 3.68 21.99
C ALA A 235 17.47 4.12 23.40
N LYS A 236 18.45 3.41 23.99
CA LYS A 236 19.08 3.79 25.27
C LYS A 236 19.80 5.14 25.17
N ALA A 237 20.63 5.32 24.15
CA ALA A 237 21.40 6.56 23.94
C ALA A 237 20.47 7.77 23.69
N SER A 238 19.32 7.55 23.08
CA SER A 238 18.30 8.56 22.85
C SER A 238 17.43 8.86 24.07
N GLY A 239 17.61 8.14 25.19
CA GLY A 239 16.79 8.29 26.39
C GLY A 239 15.35 7.78 26.25
N TRP A 240 15.09 6.91 25.29
CA TRP A 240 13.75 6.36 25.00
C TRP A 240 13.51 4.99 25.61
N TYR A 241 14.57 4.38 26.16
CA TYR A 241 14.49 3.10 26.85
C TYR A 241 15.49 3.06 28.00
N ASP A 242 15.00 2.70 29.19
CA ASP A 242 15.79 2.46 30.42
C ASP A 242 15.43 1.07 30.94
N GLU A 243 16.34 0.10 30.74
CA GLU A 243 16.15 -1.31 31.13
C GLU A 243 15.88 -1.47 32.64
N GLY A 244 16.54 -0.63 33.50
CA GLY A 244 16.35 -0.68 34.94
C GLY A 244 14.96 -0.25 35.41
N LYS A 245 14.28 0.59 34.62
CA LYS A 245 12.93 1.07 34.93
C LYS A 245 11.82 0.33 34.19
N GLU A 246 12.10 -0.09 32.95
CA GLU A 246 11.09 -0.52 32.00
C GLU A 246 11.11 -2.04 31.76
N GLY A 247 12.14 -2.76 32.25
CA GLY A 247 12.33 -4.19 32.00
C GLY A 247 12.63 -4.51 30.54
N ALA A 248 11.97 -5.52 29.97
CA ALA A 248 12.21 -5.94 28.59
C ALA A 248 11.97 -4.83 27.57
N PHE A 249 12.79 -4.82 26.52
CA PHE A 249 12.66 -3.85 25.43
C PHE A 249 11.34 -4.01 24.66
N ASP A 250 10.63 -2.90 24.47
CA ASP A 250 9.39 -2.80 23.71
C ASP A 250 9.58 -1.76 22.60
N PHE A 251 9.64 -2.21 21.34
CA PHE A 251 9.90 -1.35 20.18
C PHE A 251 8.84 -0.25 20.06
N LYS A 252 7.55 -0.60 20.13
CA LYS A 252 6.45 0.37 20.04
C LYS A 252 6.58 1.46 21.09
N ARG A 253 6.90 1.10 22.32
CA ARG A 253 7.08 2.06 23.42
C ARG A 253 8.32 2.95 23.22
N ALA A 254 9.42 2.35 22.76
CA ALA A 254 10.67 3.07 22.55
C ALA A 254 10.62 4.04 21.37
N PHE A 255 10.07 3.62 20.24
CA PHE A 255 10.16 4.37 18.98
C PHE A 255 8.85 5.02 18.53
N GLY A 256 7.69 4.52 18.94
CA GLY A 256 6.42 5.12 18.58
C GLY A 256 6.21 6.50 19.16
N ARG A 257 5.57 7.40 18.42
CA ARG A 257 5.11 8.66 19.01
C ARG A 257 4.17 8.36 20.17
N PRO A 258 4.28 9.10 21.28
CA PRO A 258 3.28 9.03 22.34
C PRO A 258 1.89 9.24 21.77
N GLY A 259 0.96 8.32 22.10
CA GLY A 259 -0.44 8.42 21.66
C GLY A 259 -1.16 9.65 22.21
N ARG A 260 -2.33 9.95 21.65
CA ARG A 260 -3.20 11.00 22.18
C ARG A 260 -3.81 10.52 23.53
N PRO A 261 -4.07 11.42 24.47
CA PRO A 261 -4.68 11.05 25.76
C PRO A 261 -6.08 10.44 25.64
N ASP A 262 -6.85 10.84 24.62
CA ASP A 262 -8.20 10.34 24.36
C ASP A 262 -8.15 9.17 23.38
N LEU A 263 -8.20 7.96 23.93
CA LEU A 263 -8.13 6.70 23.16
C LEU A 263 -9.32 6.49 22.22
N VAL A 264 -10.48 7.05 22.55
CA VAL A 264 -11.71 6.90 21.73
C VAL A 264 -11.66 7.79 20.51
N THR A 265 -11.08 8.98 20.61
CA THR A 265 -10.90 9.88 19.45
C THR A 265 -9.67 9.55 18.62
N ASP A 266 -8.77 8.68 19.12
CA ASP A 266 -7.68 8.14 18.34
C ASP A 266 -8.18 7.07 17.37
N GLY A 267 -8.41 7.45 16.13
CA GLY A 267 -8.87 6.54 15.08
C GLY A 267 -7.94 5.34 14.84
N ASN A 268 -6.66 5.42 15.22
CA ASN A 268 -5.76 4.29 15.12
C ASN A 268 -6.10 3.23 16.17
N THR A 269 -6.36 3.65 17.40
CA THR A 269 -6.78 2.75 18.49
C THR A 269 -8.13 2.10 18.19
N LEU A 270 -9.13 2.87 17.71
CA LEU A 270 -10.44 2.33 17.35
C LEU A 270 -10.37 1.33 16.20
N ARG A 271 -9.61 1.61 15.14
CA ARG A 271 -9.46 0.69 14.01
C ARG A 271 -8.74 -0.60 14.42
N HIS A 272 -7.72 -0.50 15.29
CA HIS A 272 -7.04 -1.68 15.84
C HIS A 272 -8.01 -2.54 16.65
N TRP A 273 -8.73 -1.92 17.60
CA TRP A 273 -9.78 -2.57 18.39
C TRP A 273 -10.81 -3.28 17.51
N ARG A 274 -11.30 -2.60 16.47
CA ARG A 274 -12.32 -3.15 15.57
C ARG A 274 -11.81 -4.36 14.80
N GLY A 275 -10.64 -4.28 14.20
CA GLY A 275 -10.03 -5.39 13.47
C GLY A 275 -9.82 -6.62 14.35
N LEU A 276 -9.26 -6.44 15.56
CA LEU A 276 -9.11 -7.52 16.52
C LEU A 276 -10.45 -8.14 16.89
N SER A 277 -11.44 -7.31 17.25
CA SER A 277 -12.77 -7.78 17.67
C SER A 277 -13.44 -8.63 16.59
N LEU A 278 -13.41 -8.17 15.32
CA LEU A 278 -14.02 -8.90 14.21
C LEU A 278 -13.31 -10.21 13.88
N LEU A 279 -11.98 -10.24 13.97
CA LEU A 279 -11.19 -11.42 13.58
C LEU A 279 -11.06 -12.45 14.69
N THR A 280 -11.12 -12.04 15.95
CA THR A 280 -11.06 -12.97 17.10
C THR A 280 -12.42 -13.40 17.62
N GLY A 281 -13.50 -12.71 17.24
CA GLY A 281 -14.82 -12.89 17.86
C GLY A 281 -14.88 -12.53 19.34
N LYS A 282 -13.82 -11.90 19.90
CA LYS A 282 -13.72 -11.53 21.32
C LYS A 282 -14.02 -10.06 21.54
N THR A 283 -14.52 -9.75 22.73
CA THR A 283 -14.62 -8.35 23.19
C THR A 283 -13.27 -7.91 23.74
N TRP A 284 -12.71 -6.87 23.16
CA TRP A 284 -11.50 -6.19 23.62
C TRP A 284 -11.89 -4.84 24.24
N ALA A 285 -11.18 -4.41 25.27
CA ALA A 285 -11.30 -3.03 25.74
C ALA A 285 -10.53 -2.09 24.80
N ILE A 286 -11.04 -0.90 24.59
CA ILE A 286 -10.35 0.12 23.76
C ILE A 286 -9.11 0.58 24.52
N GLY A 287 -7.95 0.48 23.85
CA GLY A 287 -6.66 0.84 24.44
C GLY A 287 -5.98 -0.27 25.22
N ASP A 288 -6.49 -1.49 25.16
CA ASP A 288 -5.77 -2.66 25.69
C ASP A 288 -4.38 -2.81 25.06
N ALA A 289 -3.51 -3.56 25.72
CA ALA A 289 -2.23 -3.95 25.17
C ALA A 289 -2.43 -5.03 24.08
N TYR A 290 -2.87 -4.60 22.92
CA TYR A 290 -3.11 -5.51 21.79
C TYR A 290 -1.83 -6.23 21.38
N PRO A 291 -1.93 -7.56 21.08
CA PRO A 291 -0.78 -8.34 20.61
C PRO A 291 -0.34 -7.90 19.21
N PHE A 292 0.90 -8.21 18.85
CA PHE A 292 1.42 -8.03 17.48
C PHE A 292 0.61 -8.84 16.48
N SER A 293 0.38 -10.12 16.78
CA SER A 293 -0.42 -11.05 16.01
C SER A 293 -1.23 -11.98 16.92
N PHE A 294 -2.23 -12.63 16.41
CA PHE A 294 -3.15 -13.50 17.18
C PHE A 294 -3.74 -14.60 16.31
N LYS A 295 -4.13 -15.70 16.93
CA LYS A 295 -4.88 -16.78 16.26
C LYS A 295 -6.33 -16.32 16.04
N PRO A 296 -6.85 -16.35 14.80
CA PRO A 296 -8.25 -16.06 14.55
C PRO A 296 -9.15 -17.17 15.11
N GLU A 297 -10.41 -16.85 15.41
CA GLU A 297 -11.38 -17.83 15.86
C GLU A 297 -11.64 -18.92 14.80
N LYS A 298 -11.68 -18.53 13.55
CA LYS A 298 -11.89 -19.40 12.38
C LYS A 298 -10.91 -19.01 11.29
N LYS A 299 -10.64 -19.94 10.38
CA LYS A 299 -9.87 -19.64 9.17
C LYS A 299 -10.51 -18.48 8.39
N VAL A 300 -9.68 -17.55 7.96
CA VAL A 300 -10.10 -16.29 7.37
C VAL A 300 -10.18 -16.39 5.85
N PRO A 301 -11.37 -16.30 5.24
CA PRO A 301 -11.49 -16.21 3.78
C PRO A 301 -11.23 -14.79 3.28
N ALA A 302 -10.68 -14.65 2.08
CA ALA A 302 -10.42 -13.33 1.46
C ALA A 302 -11.68 -12.45 1.39
N ALA A 303 -12.85 -13.03 1.12
CA ALA A 303 -14.11 -12.28 1.04
C ALA A 303 -14.52 -11.63 2.37
N SER A 304 -14.19 -12.23 3.53
CA SER A 304 -14.46 -11.59 4.82
C SER A 304 -13.58 -10.36 5.07
N LEU A 305 -12.38 -10.34 4.49
CA LEU A 305 -11.49 -9.18 4.56
C LEU A 305 -11.99 -8.04 3.67
N MET A 306 -12.59 -8.33 2.51
CA MET A 306 -13.25 -7.33 1.69
C MET A 306 -14.39 -6.64 2.46
N ALA A 307 -15.18 -7.41 3.21
CA ALA A 307 -16.22 -6.86 4.09
C ALA A 307 -15.62 -6.02 5.23
N LEU A 308 -14.55 -6.51 5.88
CA LEU A 308 -13.88 -5.80 6.97
C LEU A 308 -13.27 -4.46 6.51
N LEU A 309 -12.69 -4.42 5.31
CA LEU A 309 -12.15 -3.18 4.74
C LEU A 309 -13.22 -2.13 4.42
N ARG A 310 -14.52 -2.52 4.40
CA ARG A 310 -15.67 -1.62 4.26
C ARG A 310 -16.26 -1.14 5.60
N ASP A 311 -15.73 -1.60 6.72
CA ASP A 311 -16.33 -1.41 8.05
C ASP A 311 -16.37 0.05 8.50
N HIS A 312 -17.53 0.47 9.01
CA HIS A 312 -17.79 1.79 9.61
C HIS A 312 -18.22 1.66 11.07
N TYR A 313 -17.73 0.62 11.76
CA TYR A 313 -18.07 0.27 13.14
C TYR A 313 -19.53 -0.19 13.35
N GLU A 314 -20.17 -0.76 12.31
CA GLU A 314 -21.56 -1.23 12.37
C GLU A 314 -21.82 -2.10 13.59
N GLY A 315 -22.95 -1.85 14.25
CA GLY A 315 -23.39 -2.57 15.43
C GLY A 315 -22.59 -2.29 16.71
N THR A 316 -21.80 -1.21 16.73
CA THR A 316 -21.07 -0.76 17.93
C THR A 316 -21.56 0.62 18.38
N PRO A 317 -21.19 1.10 19.59
CA PRO A 317 -21.48 2.47 20.01
C PRO A 317 -20.85 3.57 19.13
N TYR A 318 -19.92 3.20 18.25
CA TYR A 318 -19.22 4.09 17.33
C TYR A 318 -19.73 3.98 15.89
N ASP A 319 -20.85 3.27 15.68
CA ASP A 319 -21.46 3.07 14.37
C ASP A 319 -21.66 4.41 13.66
N ALA A 320 -20.99 4.58 12.53
CA ALA A 320 -20.98 5.79 11.74
C ALA A 320 -22.09 5.82 10.67
N THR A 321 -22.81 4.71 10.52
CA THR A 321 -23.75 4.51 9.39
C THR A 321 -25.16 5.02 9.69
N ASP A 322 -25.54 5.16 10.95
CA ASP A 322 -26.94 5.38 11.35
C ASP A 322 -27.92 4.40 10.66
N GLY A 323 -27.48 3.13 10.51
CA GLY A 323 -28.20 2.11 9.77
C GLY A 323 -28.36 2.45 8.29
N TYR A 324 -27.48 3.26 7.73
CA TYR A 324 -27.51 3.79 6.35
C TYR A 324 -28.77 4.57 5.99
N LYS A 325 -29.43 5.18 6.98
CA LYS A 325 -30.70 5.90 6.78
C LYS A 325 -30.48 7.34 6.32
N THR A 326 -29.45 8.00 6.81
CA THR A 326 -29.20 9.42 6.57
C THR A 326 -27.69 9.68 6.42
N GLY A 327 -27.35 10.72 5.64
CA GLY A 327 -25.98 11.17 5.49
C GLY A 327 -25.04 10.14 4.86
N THR A 328 -23.75 10.32 5.11
CA THR A 328 -22.69 9.41 4.67
C THR A 328 -21.86 8.94 5.88
N PRO A 329 -21.53 7.64 5.98
CA PRO A 329 -20.71 7.11 7.07
C PRO A 329 -19.24 7.56 6.98
N ASN A 330 -18.85 8.22 5.89
CA ASN A 330 -17.50 8.65 5.63
C ASN A 330 -17.14 10.01 6.24
N ARG A 331 -18.10 10.77 6.69
CA ARG A 331 -17.93 12.11 7.29
C ARG A 331 -18.35 12.08 8.75
N THR A 332 -17.58 11.42 9.57
CA THR A 332 -17.93 11.17 10.98
C THR A 332 -16.90 11.75 11.94
N LYS A 333 -17.29 11.79 13.23
CA LYS A 333 -16.39 12.15 14.32
C LYS A 333 -15.28 11.10 14.52
N PHE A 334 -15.58 9.84 14.25
CA PHE A 334 -14.68 8.73 14.47
C PHE A 334 -14.10 8.26 13.13
N ARG A 335 -12.78 8.11 13.06
CA ARG A 335 -12.15 7.54 11.88
C ARG A 335 -12.42 6.04 11.81
N THR A 336 -13.09 5.62 10.75
CA THR A 336 -13.46 4.23 10.48
C THR A 336 -12.38 3.48 9.65
N ILE A 337 -12.54 2.19 9.44
CA ILE A 337 -11.64 1.39 8.58
C ILE A 337 -11.79 1.81 7.12
N CYS A 338 -13.04 1.91 6.64
CA CYS A 338 -13.34 2.61 5.39
C CYS A 338 -13.61 4.08 5.71
N THR A 339 -12.96 5.01 5.05
CA THR A 339 -13.04 6.44 5.37
C THR A 339 -13.14 7.29 4.11
N ALA A 340 -13.49 8.56 4.26
CA ALA A 340 -13.56 9.53 3.16
C ALA A 340 -12.23 9.66 2.38
N SER A 341 -11.11 9.38 3.03
CA SER A 341 -9.77 9.43 2.44
C SER A 341 -9.29 8.12 1.83
N THR A 342 -10.06 7.03 1.87
CA THR A 342 -9.68 5.78 1.22
C THR A 342 -9.71 5.93 -0.30
N ILE A 343 -8.55 5.83 -0.93
CA ILE A 343 -8.35 6.06 -2.38
C ILE A 343 -8.31 4.76 -3.19
N ASN A 344 -7.90 3.67 -2.58
CA ASN A 344 -7.99 2.33 -3.14
C ASN A 344 -8.03 1.29 -2.01
N SER A 345 -8.45 0.09 -2.36
CA SER A 345 -8.47 -1.05 -1.44
C SER A 345 -8.15 -2.33 -2.20
N PHE A 346 -7.43 -3.26 -1.56
CA PHE A 346 -7.21 -4.56 -2.15
C PHE A 346 -7.14 -5.69 -1.12
N VAL A 347 -7.42 -6.91 -1.57
CA VAL A 347 -7.16 -8.15 -0.85
C VAL A 347 -6.35 -9.06 -1.77
N ALA A 348 -5.08 -9.24 -1.48
CA ALA A 348 -4.17 -10.09 -2.24
C ALA A 348 -4.06 -11.47 -1.58
N SER A 349 -4.10 -12.53 -2.41
CA SER A 349 -3.85 -13.92 -1.99
C SER A 349 -2.62 -14.43 -2.72
N LEU A 350 -1.60 -14.82 -1.96
CA LEU A 350 -0.31 -15.31 -2.44
C LEU A 350 -0.22 -16.81 -2.13
N ARG A 351 -0.17 -17.68 -3.15
CA ARG A 351 -0.32 -19.12 -3.00
C ARG A 351 0.87 -19.91 -3.54
N ALA A 352 1.40 -20.81 -2.73
CA ALA A 352 2.52 -21.66 -3.09
C ALA A 352 2.09 -22.86 -3.95
N ASP A 353 0.86 -23.32 -3.78
CA ASP A 353 0.26 -24.49 -4.43
C ASP A 353 -0.44 -24.20 -5.75
N ALA A 354 -0.59 -22.90 -6.11
CA ALA A 354 -1.22 -22.50 -7.36
C ALA A 354 -0.19 -22.43 -8.51
N PRO A 355 -0.61 -22.72 -9.76
CA PRO A 355 0.25 -22.50 -10.92
C PRO A 355 0.56 -21.00 -11.07
N GLU A 356 1.69 -20.72 -11.72
CA GLU A 356 2.29 -19.37 -11.84
C GLU A 356 1.26 -18.28 -12.17
N PRO A 357 0.34 -18.40 -13.14
CA PRO A 357 -0.57 -17.31 -13.46
C PRO A 357 -1.61 -17.01 -12.35
N LEU A 358 -1.81 -17.94 -11.42
CA LEU A 358 -2.76 -17.82 -10.30
C LEU A 358 -2.07 -17.60 -8.94
N ALA A 359 -0.74 -17.73 -8.89
CA ALA A 359 0.01 -17.70 -7.63
C ALA A 359 -0.12 -16.38 -6.87
N ALA A 360 -0.27 -15.27 -7.58
CA ALA A 360 -0.57 -13.95 -7.00
C ALA A 360 -1.86 -13.40 -7.62
N SER A 361 -2.91 -13.35 -6.82
CA SER A 361 -4.24 -12.85 -7.20
C SER A 361 -4.69 -11.75 -6.26
N LEU A 362 -5.42 -10.77 -6.78
CA LEU A 362 -5.93 -9.64 -6.03
C LEU A 362 -7.43 -9.47 -6.30
N TRP A 363 -8.14 -9.07 -5.27
CA TRP A 363 -9.40 -8.35 -5.37
C TRP A 363 -9.08 -6.88 -5.20
N ILE A 364 -9.40 -6.03 -6.20
CA ILE A 364 -9.06 -4.62 -6.18
C ILE A 364 -10.29 -3.73 -6.33
N ALA A 365 -10.43 -2.77 -5.43
CA ALA A 365 -11.35 -1.65 -5.50
C ALA A 365 -10.53 -0.38 -5.78
N VAL A 366 -10.74 0.25 -6.93
CA VAL A 366 -9.94 1.40 -7.40
C VAL A 366 -10.37 2.74 -6.79
N ALA A 367 -11.12 2.71 -5.71
CA ALA A 367 -11.52 3.84 -4.89
C ALA A 367 -12.02 3.30 -3.54
N LYS A 368 -12.76 4.10 -2.78
CA LYS A 368 -13.34 3.76 -1.49
C LYS A 368 -14.23 2.50 -1.58
N PRO A 369 -13.93 1.43 -0.82
CA PRO A 369 -14.55 0.12 -1.06
C PRO A 369 -16.03 0.03 -0.67
N ASP A 370 -16.57 0.92 0.16
CA ASP A 370 -17.98 0.94 0.55
C ASP A 370 -18.95 1.25 -0.62
N THR A 371 -18.44 1.95 -1.63
CA THR A 371 -19.18 2.36 -2.82
C THR A 371 -18.55 1.83 -4.12
N THR A 372 -17.60 0.90 -3.99
CA THR A 372 -16.88 0.29 -5.11
C THR A 372 -16.91 -1.23 -4.98
N LEU A 373 -17.05 -1.94 -6.08
CA LEU A 373 -16.91 -3.39 -6.09
C LEU A 373 -15.43 -3.78 -6.17
N TYR A 374 -15.10 -4.95 -5.60
CA TYR A 374 -13.80 -5.57 -5.78
C TYR A 374 -13.78 -6.39 -7.08
N LEU A 375 -12.83 -6.08 -7.94
CA LEU A 375 -12.60 -6.77 -9.21
C LEU A 375 -11.43 -7.75 -9.10
N PRO A 376 -11.54 -8.94 -9.70
CA PRO A 376 -10.44 -9.90 -9.73
C PRO A 376 -9.32 -9.40 -10.66
N LEU A 377 -8.09 -9.50 -10.19
CA LEU A 377 -6.89 -9.25 -10.95
C LEU A 377 -5.84 -10.30 -10.59
N TYR A 378 -5.13 -10.82 -11.58
CA TYR A 378 -4.08 -11.82 -11.40
C TYR A 378 -2.78 -11.30 -11.99
N TYR A 379 -1.68 -11.53 -11.30
CA TYR A 379 -0.37 -11.17 -11.86
C TYR A 379 -0.14 -11.84 -13.23
N GLY A 380 -0.59 -13.08 -13.40
CA GLY A 380 -0.38 -13.89 -14.60
C GLY A 380 -1.20 -13.50 -15.85
N VAL A 381 -2.05 -12.45 -15.83
CA VAL A 381 -2.71 -11.96 -17.05
C VAL A 381 -1.68 -11.43 -18.05
N ALA A 382 -1.89 -11.62 -19.34
CA ALA A 382 -0.96 -11.14 -20.38
C ALA A 382 -0.85 -9.61 -20.43
N GLY A 383 -1.90 -8.89 -20.01
CA GLY A 383 -1.95 -7.43 -19.92
C GLY A 383 -3.16 -6.97 -19.11
N LEU A 384 -3.13 -5.73 -18.68
CA LEU A 384 -4.24 -5.15 -17.91
C LEU A 384 -5.48 -4.97 -18.80
N PRO A 385 -6.69 -5.11 -18.23
CA PRO A 385 -7.92 -4.84 -18.96
C PRO A 385 -8.05 -3.35 -19.32
N PRO A 386 -8.77 -3.01 -20.40
CA PRO A 386 -9.08 -1.63 -20.72
C PRO A 386 -9.75 -0.93 -19.54
N GLY A 387 -9.34 0.28 -19.25
CA GLY A 387 -9.86 1.08 -18.13
C GLY A 387 -9.20 0.79 -16.77
N ALA A 388 -8.37 -0.24 -16.63
CA ALA A 388 -7.66 -0.50 -15.38
C ALA A 388 -6.51 0.47 -15.18
N GLY A 389 -5.80 0.83 -16.25
CA GLY A 389 -4.63 1.70 -16.15
C GLY A 389 -4.23 2.35 -17.46
N LEU A 390 -3.36 3.33 -17.35
CA LEU A 390 -2.77 4.12 -18.42
C LEU A 390 -1.25 4.08 -18.33
N GLY A 391 -0.60 4.40 -19.43
CA GLY A 391 0.86 4.49 -19.52
C GLY A 391 1.48 3.25 -20.16
N PRO A 392 2.77 3.33 -20.45
CA PRO A 392 3.52 2.24 -21.01
C PRO A 392 3.82 1.15 -19.97
N ASP A 393 4.14 -0.04 -20.45
CA ASP A 393 4.41 -1.25 -19.66
C ASP A 393 5.92 -1.60 -19.62
N ASP A 394 6.76 -0.79 -20.25
CA ASP A 394 8.20 -0.97 -20.25
C ASP A 394 8.86 -0.32 -19.04
N HIS A 395 9.98 -0.89 -18.62
CA HIS A 395 10.72 -0.46 -17.47
C HIS A 395 11.74 0.63 -17.84
N ASP A 396 11.42 1.89 -17.50
CA ASP A 396 12.31 3.04 -17.61
C ASP A 396 12.19 3.87 -16.31
N TYR A 397 13.28 3.88 -15.52
CA TYR A 397 13.26 4.52 -14.20
C TYR A 397 12.92 6.01 -14.26
N ALA A 398 13.59 6.75 -15.14
CA ALA A 398 13.43 8.21 -15.20
C ALA A 398 12.02 8.57 -15.65
N ARG A 399 11.52 7.88 -16.68
CA ARG A 399 10.17 8.12 -17.21
C ARG A 399 9.10 7.72 -16.19
N LEU A 400 9.16 6.53 -15.61
CA LEU A 400 8.16 6.07 -14.63
C LEU A 400 8.13 6.96 -13.38
N TYR A 401 9.30 7.43 -12.92
CA TYR A 401 9.40 8.39 -11.83
C TYR A 401 8.75 9.73 -12.21
N LYS A 402 9.08 10.26 -13.40
CA LYS A 402 8.53 11.51 -13.89
C LYS A 402 7.02 11.44 -14.08
N GLU A 403 6.50 10.42 -14.75
CA GLU A 403 5.05 10.25 -14.98
C GLU A 403 4.26 10.11 -13.68
N HIS A 404 4.86 9.48 -12.65
CA HIS A 404 4.25 9.35 -11.34
C HIS A 404 4.07 10.71 -10.66
N PHE A 405 5.08 11.56 -10.64
CA PHE A 405 5.05 12.86 -9.97
C PHE A 405 4.51 14.00 -10.86
N GLU A 406 4.60 13.87 -12.18
CA GLU A 406 4.09 14.83 -13.16
C GLU A 406 2.93 14.21 -13.95
N ASP A 407 1.81 13.95 -13.26
CA ASP A 407 0.70 13.16 -13.78
C ASP A 407 -0.27 13.87 -14.74
N ALA A 408 0.06 15.07 -15.18
CA ALA A 408 -0.80 15.88 -16.07
C ALA A 408 -1.20 15.12 -17.36
N ALA A 409 -0.26 14.36 -17.96
CA ALA A 409 -0.53 13.58 -19.16
C ALA A 409 -1.48 12.39 -18.87
N LEU A 410 -1.39 11.77 -17.70
CA LEU A 410 -2.33 10.74 -17.25
C LEU A 410 -3.70 11.34 -16.95
N LYS A 411 -3.74 12.46 -16.22
CA LYS A 411 -4.98 13.19 -15.90
C LYS A 411 -5.74 13.68 -17.14
N ALA A 412 -5.04 14.04 -18.20
CA ALA A 412 -5.66 14.42 -19.48
C ALA A 412 -6.42 13.23 -20.14
N ARG A 413 -6.13 12.00 -19.75
CA ARG A 413 -6.73 10.75 -20.26
C ARG A 413 -7.56 10.02 -19.22
N LYS A 414 -7.81 10.60 -18.06
CA LYS A 414 -8.49 9.94 -16.93
C LYS A 414 -9.86 9.36 -17.27
N ASP A 415 -10.57 9.93 -18.25
CA ASP A 415 -11.89 9.45 -18.68
C ASP A 415 -11.84 8.05 -19.33
N GLN A 416 -10.64 7.57 -19.69
CA GLN A 416 -10.42 6.20 -20.13
C GLN A 416 -10.35 5.21 -18.95
N LEU A 417 -10.26 5.69 -17.71
CA LEU A 417 -10.14 4.86 -16.51
C LEU A 417 -11.50 4.56 -15.87
N LEU A 418 -11.66 3.33 -15.42
CA LEU A 418 -12.76 2.91 -14.55
C LEU A 418 -12.82 3.77 -13.27
N HIS A 419 -11.66 4.12 -12.72
CA HIS A 419 -11.51 5.00 -11.56
C HIS A 419 -12.33 6.29 -11.69
N THR A 420 -12.33 6.95 -12.85
CA THR A 420 -13.10 8.18 -13.05
C THR A 420 -14.61 7.96 -12.94
N LYS A 421 -15.13 6.84 -13.49
CA LYS A 421 -16.55 6.47 -13.36
C LYS A 421 -16.91 6.14 -11.90
N VAL A 422 -16.03 5.42 -11.23
CA VAL A 422 -16.18 5.09 -9.80
C VAL A 422 -16.28 6.35 -8.95
N LEU A 423 -15.37 7.31 -9.14
CA LEU A 423 -15.41 8.59 -8.42
C LEU A 423 -16.70 9.38 -8.68
N ALA A 424 -17.23 9.34 -9.90
CA ALA A 424 -18.52 10.00 -10.21
C ALA A 424 -19.70 9.34 -9.45
N VAL A 425 -19.71 8.01 -9.35
CA VAL A 425 -20.70 7.28 -8.51
C VAL A 425 -20.51 7.60 -7.04
N GLN A 426 -19.28 7.64 -6.54
CA GLN A 426 -19.01 8.02 -5.15
C GLN A 426 -19.48 9.45 -4.83
N THR A 427 -19.24 10.40 -5.73
CA THR A 427 -19.73 11.78 -5.59
C THR A 427 -21.26 11.81 -5.50
N SER A 428 -21.95 11.00 -6.31
CA SER A 428 -23.41 10.88 -6.28
C SER A 428 -23.90 10.23 -4.98
N ALA A 429 -23.16 9.22 -4.49
CA ALA A 429 -23.47 8.55 -3.23
C ALA A 429 -23.26 9.48 -2.03
N GLU A 430 -22.20 10.28 -2.00
CA GLU A 430 -21.98 11.27 -0.93
C GLU A 430 -23.07 12.35 -0.86
N ALA A 431 -23.70 12.66 -1.99
CA ALA A 431 -24.81 13.62 -2.04
C ALA A 431 -26.14 13.04 -1.53
N ASP A 432 -26.38 11.73 -1.73
CA ASP A 432 -27.63 11.02 -1.33
C ASP A 432 -27.31 9.55 -1.04
N TYR A 433 -26.65 9.32 0.11
CA TYR A 433 -26.11 8.01 0.45
C TYR A 433 -27.21 6.97 0.66
N ALA A 434 -28.27 7.31 1.36
CA ALA A 434 -29.38 6.38 1.65
C ALA A 434 -30.02 5.81 0.37
N ARG A 435 -30.27 6.66 -0.63
CA ARG A 435 -30.80 6.24 -1.92
C ARG A 435 -29.80 5.45 -2.74
N MET A 436 -28.57 5.93 -2.82
CA MET A 436 -27.54 5.32 -3.67
C MET A 436 -27.07 3.98 -3.10
N ARG A 437 -27.01 3.80 -1.78
CA ARG A 437 -26.59 2.55 -1.15
C ARG A 437 -27.37 1.35 -1.65
N GLY A 438 -28.71 1.42 -1.66
CA GLY A 438 -29.53 0.31 -2.17
C GLY A 438 -29.28 -0.02 -3.64
N ARG A 439 -29.04 0.99 -4.49
CA ARG A 439 -28.67 0.78 -5.90
C ARG A 439 -27.29 0.16 -6.07
N ILE A 440 -26.31 0.62 -5.27
CA ILE A 440 -24.95 0.08 -5.25
C ILE A 440 -24.98 -1.39 -4.82
N ASP A 441 -25.62 -1.72 -3.71
CA ASP A 441 -25.74 -3.09 -3.21
C ASP A 441 -26.46 -4.00 -4.21
N GLY A 442 -27.53 -3.53 -4.83
CA GLY A 442 -28.29 -4.28 -5.81
C GLY A 442 -27.52 -4.57 -7.10
N LEU A 443 -26.76 -3.64 -7.61
CA LEU A 443 -26.03 -3.79 -8.88
C LEU A 443 -24.61 -4.29 -8.68
N LEU A 444 -23.79 -3.56 -7.90
CA LEU A 444 -22.39 -3.90 -7.72
C LEU A 444 -22.21 -5.07 -6.76
N GLY A 445 -22.94 -5.10 -5.65
CA GLY A 445 -22.87 -6.16 -4.67
C GLY A 445 -23.28 -7.52 -5.23
N SER A 446 -24.35 -7.56 -6.06
CA SER A 446 -24.79 -8.80 -6.73
C SER A 446 -23.71 -9.30 -7.70
N PHE A 447 -23.08 -8.43 -8.47
CA PHE A 447 -22.04 -8.83 -9.40
C PHE A 447 -20.75 -9.27 -8.68
N GLU A 448 -20.34 -8.57 -7.62
CA GLU A 448 -19.20 -8.98 -6.79
C GLU A 448 -19.45 -10.38 -6.17
N HIS A 449 -20.66 -10.62 -5.68
CA HIS A 449 -21.03 -11.93 -5.14
C HIS A 449 -20.90 -13.03 -6.21
N GLU A 450 -21.35 -12.78 -7.44
CA GLU A 450 -21.16 -13.69 -8.58
C GLU A 450 -19.68 -13.98 -8.85
N LEU A 451 -18.83 -12.94 -8.88
CA LEU A 451 -17.39 -13.08 -9.09
C LEU A 451 -16.72 -13.92 -7.99
N VAL A 452 -17.08 -13.67 -6.75
CA VAL A 452 -16.55 -14.42 -5.57
C VAL A 452 -17.01 -15.88 -5.61
N ALA A 453 -18.28 -16.14 -5.88
CA ALA A 453 -18.84 -17.50 -5.95
C ALA A 453 -18.21 -18.35 -7.08
N ASN A 454 -17.89 -17.71 -8.21
CA ASN A 454 -17.33 -18.40 -9.37
C ASN A 454 -15.80 -18.57 -9.32
N ARG A 455 -15.09 -17.91 -8.37
CA ARG A 455 -13.62 -17.89 -8.31
C ARG A 455 -13.01 -19.29 -8.27
N ALA A 456 -13.45 -20.13 -7.36
CA ALA A 456 -12.87 -21.46 -7.15
C ALA A 456 -12.98 -22.34 -8.42
N LYS A 457 -14.12 -22.30 -9.10
CA LYS A 457 -14.31 -23.01 -10.37
C LYS A 457 -13.40 -22.46 -11.46
N LEU A 458 -13.34 -21.16 -11.63
CA LEU A 458 -12.45 -20.51 -12.60
C LEU A 458 -10.99 -20.94 -12.40
N GLU A 459 -10.49 -20.82 -11.16
CA GLU A 459 -9.10 -21.13 -10.84
C GLU A 459 -8.78 -22.61 -11.05
N SER A 460 -9.73 -23.51 -10.74
CA SER A 460 -9.61 -24.94 -11.04
C SER A 460 -9.52 -25.20 -12.54
N ASP A 461 -10.42 -24.59 -13.33
CA ASP A 461 -10.45 -24.73 -14.79
C ASP A 461 -9.15 -24.19 -15.44
N ILE A 462 -8.66 -23.04 -14.99
CA ILE A 462 -7.39 -22.43 -15.44
C ILE A 462 -6.20 -23.30 -15.04
N SER A 463 -6.15 -23.82 -13.82
CA SER A 463 -5.08 -24.71 -13.35
C SER A 463 -5.00 -25.98 -14.19
N ALA A 464 -6.15 -26.64 -14.45
CA ALA A 464 -6.21 -27.81 -15.29
C ALA A 464 -5.79 -27.55 -16.75
N LEU A 465 -6.12 -26.35 -17.26
CA LEU A 465 -5.71 -25.93 -18.59
C LEU A 465 -4.22 -25.61 -18.64
N TYR A 466 -3.68 -24.92 -17.61
CA TYR A 466 -2.26 -24.53 -17.55
C TYR A 466 -1.34 -25.77 -17.56
N GLY A 467 -1.77 -26.88 -16.98
CA GLY A 467 -1.05 -28.16 -17.05
C GLY A 467 -0.96 -28.76 -18.48
N ARG A 468 -1.79 -28.31 -19.42
CA ARG A 468 -1.87 -28.84 -20.80
C ARG A 468 -1.46 -27.81 -21.84
N ASP A 469 -1.87 -26.56 -21.67
CA ASP A 469 -1.64 -25.45 -22.58
C ASP A 469 -1.53 -24.14 -21.78
N LYS A 470 -0.29 -23.75 -21.51
CA LYS A 470 0.02 -22.55 -20.71
C LYS A 470 -0.45 -21.26 -21.38
N GLU A 471 -0.29 -21.16 -22.70
CA GLU A 471 -0.66 -19.94 -23.43
C GLU A 471 -2.17 -19.77 -23.48
N GLU A 472 -2.93 -20.84 -23.71
CA GLU A 472 -4.38 -20.81 -23.69
C GLU A 472 -4.91 -20.49 -22.28
N ALA A 473 -4.31 -21.04 -21.22
CA ALA A 473 -4.70 -20.75 -19.85
C ALA A 473 -4.53 -19.24 -19.52
N VAL A 474 -3.38 -18.65 -19.87
CA VAL A 474 -3.13 -17.22 -19.68
C VAL A 474 -4.08 -16.38 -20.54
N ARG A 475 -4.36 -16.79 -21.77
CA ARG A 475 -5.30 -16.10 -22.66
C ARG A 475 -6.73 -16.09 -22.08
N ARG A 476 -7.22 -17.23 -21.58
CA ARG A 476 -8.56 -17.33 -20.94
C ARG A 476 -8.64 -16.55 -19.63
N LEU A 477 -7.61 -16.62 -18.79
CA LEU A 477 -7.54 -15.82 -17.57
C LEU A 477 -7.60 -14.32 -17.88
N THR A 478 -6.85 -13.89 -18.89
CA THR A 478 -6.83 -12.49 -19.35
C THR A 478 -8.21 -12.06 -19.88
N ALA A 479 -8.86 -12.92 -20.66
CA ALA A 479 -10.20 -12.66 -21.18
C ALA A 479 -11.25 -12.53 -20.06
N TYR A 480 -11.18 -13.40 -19.05
CA TYR A 480 -12.05 -13.34 -17.86
C TYR A 480 -11.90 -12.02 -17.11
N VAL A 481 -10.67 -11.60 -16.81
CA VAL A 481 -10.41 -10.33 -16.11
C VAL A 481 -10.89 -9.15 -16.95
N LYS A 482 -10.65 -9.16 -18.26
CA LYS A 482 -11.15 -8.13 -19.18
C LYS A 482 -12.67 -8.06 -19.20
N ASP A 483 -13.36 -9.19 -19.21
CA ASP A 483 -14.83 -9.24 -19.18
C ASP A 483 -15.37 -8.68 -17.84
N ALA A 484 -14.76 -9.05 -16.70
CA ALA A 484 -15.15 -8.54 -15.38
C ALA A 484 -15.04 -7.00 -15.30
N PHE A 485 -13.94 -6.42 -15.79
CA PHE A 485 -13.77 -4.97 -15.83
C PHE A 485 -14.75 -4.29 -16.81
N GLY A 486 -15.02 -4.90 -17.96
CA GLY A 486 -15.99 -4.40 -18.94
C GLY A 486 -17.42 -4.37 -18.38
N LYS A 487 -17.85 -5.45 -17.73
CA LYS A 487 -19.15 -5.53 -17.06
C LYS A 487 -19.26 -4.51 -15.92
N ALA A 488 -18.23 -4.40 -15.08
CA ALA A 488 -18.19 -3.39 -14.03
C ALA A 488 -18.36 -1.97 -14.58
N SER A 489 -17.64 -1.62 -15.65
CA SER A 489 -17.79 -0.32 -16.31
C SER A 489 -19.22 -0.03 -16.73
N GLY A 490 -19.93 -1.03 -17.30
CA GLY A 490 -21.33 -0.92 -17.67
C GLY A 490 -22.27 -0.74 -16.47
N LEU A 491 -21.99 -1.38 -15.33
CA LEU A 491 -22.77 -1.22 -14.09
C LEU A 491 -22.60 0.18 -13.50
N TYR A 492 -21.39 0.74 -13.52
CA TYR A 492 -21.17 2.13 -13.11
C TYR A 492 -21.91 3.11 -14.03
N ASP A 493 -21.93 2.87 -15.34
CA ASP A 493 -22.72 3.70 -16.27
C ASP A 493 -24.24 3.62 -15.96
N GLN A 494 -24.75 2.47 -15.51
CA GLN A 494 -26.14 2.33 -15.06
C GLN A 494 -26.42 3.11 -13.76
N LEU A 495 -25.47 3.11 -12.80
CA LEU A 495 -25.59 3.89 -11.56
C LEU A 495 -25.59 5.39 -11.79
N LEU A 496 -24.91 5.88 -12.83
CA LEU A 496 -24.83 7.30 -13.20
C LEU A 496 -26.06 7.79 -13.98
N ARG A 497 -26.86 6.88 -14.56
CA ARG A 497 -28.15 7.24 -15.17
C ARG A 497 -29.14 7.61 -14.07
N LYS A 498 -29.85 8.73 -14.29
CA LYS A 498 -30.89 9.25 -13.38
C LYS A 498 -32.11 8.35 -13.30
#